data_4c0ee3616a1b0128101093241bd8e095
#
_entry.id   4c0ee3616a1b0128101093241bd8e095
#
_cell.length_a   1.000
_cell.length_b   1.000
_cell.length_c   1.000
_cell.angle_alpha   90.00
_cell.angle_beta   90.00
_cell.angle_gamma   90.00
#
_symmetry.space_group_name_H-M   'P 1'
#
loop_
_entity.id
_entity.type
_entity.pdbx_description
1 polymer ?
#
loop_
_entity_poly.entity_id
_entity_poly.type
_entity_poly.pdbx_seq_one_letter_code
_entity_poly.pdbx_strand_id
1 'polypeptide(L)'
;MRLGFLGCGTIASAVVHGLAGRGHDITVSERSEATSTTLVSLYPEVSRAPNQQVIDQSDVIFLGLMAEGAGQALQQLRFREGQQVVSFMAGMGLEDLTDLVRPAAAQAVMMPFPGIAQGGSPIMALGDIALLSAIFEPQNRIFPLSDQAELEAYLAAQAVLSPVARLIADAASWLAPQVDDPQAAEAFLRMLVSTSLASSSAETLIKALNTPGGYNQRLRLHMEGCGLRSDLESGLSSLHPGR
;
A
#
# COMPACT_ATOMS: atom_id res chain seq x y z
N MET A 1 -21.51 -2.28 5.21
CA MET A 1 -20.99 -3.65 5.15
C MET A 1 -20.33 -3.98 6.47
N ARG A 2 -20.32 -5.25 6.87
CA ARG A 2 -19.58 -5.73 8.05
C ARG A 2 -18.20 -6.19 7.60
N LEU A 3 -17.17 -5.45 8.00
CA LEU A 3 -15.79 -5.69 7.60
C LEU A 3 -14.97 -6.21 8.78
N GLY A 4 -14.25 -7.31 8.58
CA GLY A 4 -13.38 -7.91 9.58
C GLY A 4 -11.90 -7.79 9.19
N PHE A 5 -11.04 -7.54 10.18
CA PHE A 5 -9.60 -7.47 9.95
C PHE A 5 -8.87 -8.45 10.87
N LEU A 6 -8.28 -9.48 10.28
CA LEU A 6 -7.38 -10.41 10.96
C LEU A 6 -5.94 -9.92 10.81
N GLY A 7 -5.36 -9.50 11.93
CA GLY A 7 -4.07 -8.80 11.94
C GLY A 7 -4.25 -7.29 11.76
N CYS A 8 -3.80 -6.53 12.75
CA CYS A 8 -3.96 -5.08 12.81
C CYS A 8 -2.57 -4.39 12.83
N GLY A 9 -1.71 -4.77 11.87
CA GLY A 9 -0.41 -4.15 11.64
C GLY A 9 -0.53 -2.78 10.94
N THR A 10 0.60 -2.20 10.56
CA THR A 10 0.69 -0.85 9.94
C THR A 10 -0.25 -0.70 8.74
N ILE A 11 -0.27 -1.66 7.82
CA ILE A 11 -1.10 -1.58 6.61
C ILE A 11 -2.58 -1.76 6.94
N ALA A 12 -2.93 -2.79 7.71
CA ALA A 12 -4.34 -3.04 8.06
C ALA A 12 -4.93 -1.87 8.86
N SER A 13 -4.18 -1.27 9.79
CA SER A 13 -4.64 -0.08 10.50
C SER A 13 -4.83 1.14 9.58
N ALA A 14 -3.94 1.35 8.61
CA ALA A 14 -4.10 2.40 7.61
C ALA A 14 -5.37 2.20 6.77
N VAL A 15 -5.70 0.95 6.41
CA VAL A 15 -6.95 0.62 5.72
C VAL A 15 -8.16 0.93 6.60
N VAL A 16 -8.14 0.55 7.88
CA VAL A 16 -9.24 0.86 8.82
C VAL A 16 -9.41 2.37 8.96
N HIS A 17 -8.33 3.15 9.12
CA HIS A 17 -8.40 4.62 9.12
C HIS A 17 -9.07 5.18 7.87
N GLY A 18 -8.73 4.63 6.70
CA GLY A 18 -9.32 5.07 5.42
C GLY A 18 -10.78 4.67 5.22
N LEU A 19 -11.28 3.65 5.92
CA LEU A 19 -12.66 3.17 5.83
C LEU A 19 -13.58 3.70 6.95
N ALA A 20 -13.00 4.17 8.05
CA ALA A 20 -13.76 4.75 9.14
C ALA A 20 -14.59 5.96 8.67
N GLY A 21 -15.80 6.12 9.22
CA GLY A 21 -16.74 7.15 8.82
C GLY A 21 -17.46 6.92 7.48
N ARG A 22 -17.29 5.75 6.83
CA ARG A 22 -17.90 5.44 5.53
C ARG A 22 -19.12 4.52 5.60
N GLY A 23 -19.72 4.37 6.76
CA GLY A 23 -20.92 3.56 6.96
C GLY A 23 -20.66 2.05 6.92
N HIS A 24 -19.48 1.63 7.35
CA HIS A 24 -19.12 0.24 7.57
C HIS A 24 -19.09 -0.06 9.08
N ASP A 25 -19.51 -1.26 9.46
CA ASP A 25 -19.26 -1.82 10.79
C ASP A 25 -17.94 -2.57 10.71
N ILE A 26 -16.93 -2.17 11.49
CA ILE A 26 -15.58 -2.71 11.39
C ILE A 26 -15.23 -3.47 12.67
N THR A 27 -14.77 -4.71 12.53
CA THR A 27 -14.26 -5.49 13.65
C THR A 27 -12.78 -5.84 13.41
N VAL A 28 -11.91 -5.48 14.34
CA VAL A 28 -10.47 -5.72 14.26
C VAL A 28 -10.04 -6.77 15.28
N SER A 29 -9.02 -7.56 14.93
CA SER A 29 -8.48 -8.58 15.83
C SER A 29 -7.65 -7.98 16.96
N GLU A 30 -7.56 -8.69 18.08
CA GLU A 30 -6.88 -8.26 19.31
C GLU A 30 -5.36 -8.36 19.25
N ARG A 31 -4.78 -9.12 18.31
CA ARG A 31 -3.36 -9.52 18.31
C ARG A 31 -2.39 -8.32 18.37
N SER A 32 -2.74 -7.19 17.75
CA SER A 32 -1.97 -5.94 17.84
C SER A 32 -2.66 -5.00 18.84
N GLU A 33 -2.59 -5.32 20.13
CA GLU A 33 -3.39 -4.70 21.19
C GLU A 33 -3.31 -3.17 21.19
N ALA A 34 -2.11 -2.58 21.12
CA ALA A 34 -1.94 -1.14 21.10
C ALA A 34 -2.66 -0.49 19.91
N THR A 35 -2.50 -1.05 18.71
CA THR A 35 -3.12 -0.53 17.49
C THR A 35 -4.63 -0.70 17.50
N SER A 36 -5.12 -1.90 17.86
CA SER A 36 -6.57 -2.17 17.88
C SER A 36 -7.29 -1.34 18.95
N THR A 37 -6.67 -1.13 20.11
CA THR A 37 -7.21 -0.25 21.18
C THR A 37 -7.28 1.21 20.69
N THR A 38 -6.26 1.69 20.01
CA THR A 38 -6.25 3.05 19.43
C THR A 38 -7.39 3.22 18.42
N LEU A 39 -7.57 2.27 17.51
CA LEU A 39 -8.64 2.34 16.50
C LEU A 39 -10.03 2.40 17.14
N VAL A 40 -10.30 1.55 18.13
CA VAL A 40 -11.58 1.55 18.86
C VAL A 40 -11.81 2.87 19.61
N SER A 41 -10.75 3.49 20.13
CA SER A 41 -10.88 4.79 20.83
C SER A 41 -11.17 5.95 19.89
N LEU A 42 -10.73 5.85 18.62
CA LEU A 42 -10.90 6.89 17.60
C LEU A 42 -12.22 6.80 16.86
N TYR A 43 -12.75 5.60 16.66
CA TYR A 43 -13.88 5.37 15.77
C TYR A 43 -14.97 4.54 16.43
N PRO A 44 -16.18 5.10 16.64
CA PRO A 44 -17.28 4.41 17.33
C PRO A 44 -17.80 3.18 16.56
N GLU A 45 -17.61 3.12 15.24
CA GLU A 45 -17.98 1.99 14.38
C GLU A 45 -16.93 0.87 14.34
N VAL A 46 -15.78 1.07 15.02
CA VAL A 46 -14.73 0.04 15.11
C VAL A 46 -14.85 -0.69 16.43
N SER A 47 -14.94 -2.00 16.39
CA SER A 47 -14.93 -2.90 17.55
C SER A 47 -13.71 -3.83 17.53
N ARG A 48 -13.36 -4.41 18.69
CA ARG A 48 -12.26 -5.35 18.84
C ARG A 48 -12.78 -6.70 19.32
N ALA A 49 -12.30 -7.79 18.74
CA ALA A 49 -12.72 -9.14 19.10
C ALA A 49 -11.61 -10.19 18.86
N PRO A 50 -11.70 -11.38 19.49
CA PRO A 50 -10.90 -12.55 19.14
C PRO A 50 -11.09 -12.91 17.66
N ASN A 51 -10.07 -13.52 17.03
CA ASN A 51 -10.04 -13.81 15.60
C ASN A 51 -11.31 -14.52 15.08
N GLN A 52 -11.80 -15.55 15.79
CA GLN A 52 -13.01 -16.27 15.36
C GLN A 52 -14.24 -15.35 15.36
N GLN A 53 -14.37 -14.52 16.39
CA GLN A 53 -15.50 -13.60 16.47
C GLN A 53 -15.42 -12.49 15.39
N VAL A 54 -14.21 -12.05 15.00
CA VAL A 54 -14.03 -11.17 13.83
C VAL A 54 -14.62 -11.83 12.59
N ILE A 55 -14.31 -13.10 12.34
CA ILE A 55 -14.86 -13.84 11.20
C ILE A 55 -16.39 -13.95 11.31
N ASP A 56 -16.90 -14.37 12.46
CA ASP A 56 -18.33 -14.64 12.65
C ASP A 56 -19.20 -13.39 12.42
N GLN A 57 -18.68 -12.21 12.74
CA GLN A 57 -19.40 -10.93 12.62
C GLN A 57 -19.27 -10.27 11.25
N SER A 58 -18.41 -10.79 10.35
CA SER A 58 -18.05 -10.10 9.11
C SER A 58 -18.58 -10.77 7.86
N ASP A 59 -18.87 -9.97 6.84
CA ASP A 59 -19.21 -10.42 5.48
C ASP A 59 -17.98 -10.44 4.59
N VAL A 60 -17.13 -9.41 4.74
CA VAL A 60 -15.83 -9.28 4.06
C VAL A 60 -14.72 -9.31 5.10
N ILE A 61 -13.74 -10.18 4.92
CA ILE A 61 -12.64 -10.40 5.86
C ILE A 61 -11.32 -10.04 5.17
N PHE A 62 -10.61 -9.11 5.76
CA PHE A 62 -9.27 -8.70 5.32
C PHE A 62 -8.20 -9.41 6.14
N LEU A 63 -7.25 -10.05 5.46
CA LEU A 63 -6.14 -10.78 6.08
C LEU A 63 -4.86 -9.93 6.02
N GLY A 64 -4.52 -9.30 7.15
CA GLY A 64 -3.29 -8.52 7.35
C GLY A 64 -2.25 -9.28 8.17
N LEU A 65 -2.05 -10.57 7.87
CA LEU A 65 -1.12 -11.46 8.56
C LEU A 65 0.24 -11.48 7.85
N MET A 66 1.27 -11.98 8.54
CA MET A 66 2.54 -12.34 7.89
C MET A 66 2.37 -13.68 7.17
N ALA A 67 2.81 -13.77 5.92
CA ALA A 67 2.59 -14.94 5.07
C ALA A 67 3.15 -16.23 5.71
N GLU A 68 4.33 -16.17 6.35
CA GLU A 68 5.01 -17.32 6.97
C GLU A 68 4.20 -17.97 8.11
N GLY A 69 3.31 -17.22 8.77
CA GLY A 69 2.51 -17.73 9.88
C GLY A 69 1.01 -17.86 9.57
N ALA A 70 0.60 -17.42 8.40
CA ALA A 70 -0.81 -17.31 8.04
C ALA A 70 -1.50 -18.69 8.00
N GLY A 71 -0.88 -19.68 7.38
CA GLY A 71 -1.44 -21.03 7.28
C GLY A 71 -1.79 -21.62 8.65
N GLN A 72 -0.86 -21.57 9.61
CA GLN A 72 -1.09 -22.08 10.96
C GLN A 72 -2.18 -21.29 11.70
N ALA A 73 -2.20 -19.96 11.54
CA ALA A 73 -3.20 -19.12 12.19
C ALA A 73 -4.61 -19.34 11.62
N LEU A 74 -4.74 -19.50 10.31
CA LEU A 74 -6.02 -19.68 9.63
C LEU A 74 -6.59 -21.08 9.79
N GLN A 75 -5.77 -22.14 9.88
CA GLN A 75 -6.23 -23.52 10.12
C GLN A 75 -7.03 -23.69 11.41
N GLN A 76 -6.83 -22.85 12.39
CA GLN A 76 -7.56 -22.87 13.66
C GLN A 76 -8.89 -22.12 13.61
N LEU A 77 -9.20 -21.46 12.50
CA LEU A 77 -10.35 -20.60 12.32
C LEU A 77 -11.37 -21.26 11.38
N ARG A 78 -12.64 -20.94 11.60
CA ARG A 78 -13.73 -21.46 10.80
C ARG A 78 -14.38 -20.33 10.02
N PHE A 79 -14.25 -20.42 8.73
CA PHE A 79 -14.97 -19.57 7.79
C PHE A 79 -16.34 -20.19 7.48
N ARG A 80 -17.25 -19.40 6.95
CA ARG A 80 -18.57 -19.85 6.52
C ARG A 80 -18.83 -19.53 5.04
N GLU A 81 -19.73 -20.28 4.44
CA GLU A 81 -20.21 -19.99 3.10
C GLU A 81 -20.81 -18.58 2.99
N GLY A 82 -20.60 -17.94 1.86
CA GLY A 82 -21.03 -16.56 1.59
C GLY A 82 -20.12 -15.47 2.14
N GLN A 83 -19.09 -15.78 2.90
CA GLN A 83 -18.07 -14.81 3.28
C GLN A 83 -17.06 -14.56 2.14
N GLN A 84 -16.57 -13.35 2.05
CA GLN A 84 -15.59 -12.91 1.07
C GLN A 84 -14.27 -12.58 1.76
N VAL A 85 -13.16 -13.07 1.25
CA VAL A 85 -11.85 -12.87 1.86
C VAL A 85 -10.94 -12.12 0.90
N VAL A 86 -10.29 -11.08 1.42
CA VAL A 86 -9.30 -10.26 0.74
C VAL A 86 -7.98 -10.32 1.50
N SER A 87 -6.88 -10.60 0.81
CA SER A 87 -5.55 -10.72 1.42
C SER A 87 -4.69 -9.48 1.17
N PHE A 88 -3.95 -9.04 2.21
CA PHE A 88 -2.84 -8.08 2.10
C PHE A 88 -1.47 -8.77 2.13
N MET A 89 -1.45 -10.10 2.13
CA MET A 89 -0.22 -10.88 2.31
C MET A 89 0.57 -10.94 1.00
N ALA A 90 1.70 -10.24 0.96
CA ALA A 90 2.65 -10.38 -0.13
C ALA A 90 3.21 -11.81 -0.16
N GLY A 91 3.36 -12.38 -1.35
CA GLY A 91 3.89 -13.74 -1.54
C GLY A 91 2.87 -14.86 -1.37
N MET A 92 1.59 -14.56 -1.14
CA MET A 92 0.49 -15.53 -1.12
C MET A 92 -0.43 -15.26 -2.31
N GLY A 93 -0.52 -16.20 -3.23
CA GLY A 93 -1.39 -16.12 -4.38
C GLY A 93 -2.87 -16.33 -4.03
N LEU A 94 -3.76 -16.04 -5.00
CA LEU A 94 -5.20 -16.21 -4.82
C LEU A 94 -5.60 -17.70 -4.69
N GLU A 95 -4.89 -18.60 -5.36
CA GLU A 95 -5.11 -20.03 -5.28
C GLU A 95 -4.77 -20.57 -3.88
N ASP A 96 -3.59 -20.22 -3.34
CA ASP A 96 -3.17 -20.62 -1.99
C ASP A 96 -4.15 -20.10 -0.92
N LEU A 97 -4.61 -18.86 -1.11
CA LEU A 97 -5.61 -18.26 -0.22
C LEU A 97 -6.93 -19.03 -0.24
N THR A 98 -7.38 -19.48 -1.42
CA THR A 98 -8.63 -20.24 -1.58
C THR A 98 -8.63 -21.52 -0.74
N ASP A 99 -7.53 -22.24 -0.69
CA ASP A 99 -7.43 -23.48 0.09
C ASP A 99 -7.46 -23.22 1.61
N LEU A 100 -6.95 -22.07 2.04
CA LEU A 100 -6.86 -21.71 3.46
C LEU A 100 -8.17 -21.20 4.06
N VAL A 101 -9.07 -20.64 3.24
CA VAL A 101 -10.26 -19.93 3.74
C VAL A 101 -11.59 -20.67 3.47
N ARG A 102 -11.55 -21.86 2.88
CA ARG A 102 -12.79 -22.64 2.61
C ARG A 102 -13.63 -22.82 3.87
N PRO A 103 -14.99 -22.72 3.77
CA PRO A 103 -15.81 -22.58 2.55
C PRO A 103 -16.05 -21.10 2.11
N ALA A 104 -15.37 -20.12 2.71
CA ALA A 104 -15.43 -18.73 2.22
C ALA A 104 -14.77 -18.62 0.84
N ALA A 105 -15.13 -17.56 0.11
CA ALA A 105 -14.56 -17.24 -1.20
C ALA A 105 -13.33 -16.32 -1.06
N ALA A 106 -12.17 -16.77 -1.54
CA ALA A 106 -11.02 -15.88 -1.74
C ALA A 106 -11.32 -14.97 -2.94
N GLN A 107 -11.57 -13.69 -2.69
CA GLN A 107 -12.01 -12.75 -3.72
C GLN A 107 -10.84 -12.02 -4.37
N ALA A 108 -9.88 -11.55 -3.57
CA ALA A 108 -8.79 -10.76 -4.08
C ALA A 108 -7.54 -10.82 -3.20
N VAL A 109 -6.40 -10.58 -3.84
CA VAL A 109 -5.17 -10.13 -3.19
C VAL A 109 -5.01 -8.65 -3.52
N MET A 110 -4.83 -7.80 -2.51
CA MET A 110 -4.60 -6.38 -2.72
C MET A 110 -3.41 -5.88 -1.91
N MET A 111 -2.64 -4.98 -2.49
CA MET A 111 -1.49 -4.36 -1.85
C MET A 111 -1.76 -2.86 -1.69
N PRO A 112 -2.29 -2.45 -0.54
CA PRO A 112 -2.47 -1.04 -0.22
C PRO A 112 -1.18 -0.45 0.33
N PHE A 113 -1.08 0.88 0.28
CA PHE A 113 0.01 1.65 0.87
C PHE A 113 -0.50 2.48 2.05
N PRO A 114 0.38 2.94 2.97
CA PRO A 114 -0.03 3.71 4.14
C PRO A 114 -0.87 4.96 3.82
N GLY A 115 -0.67 5.56 2.64
CA GLY A 115 -1.46 6.70 2.15
C GLY A 115 -2.96 6.43 2.00
N ILE A 116 -3.39 5.16 2.00
CA ILE A 116 -4.81 4.79 1.94
C ILE A 116 -5.63 5.39 3.09
N ALA A 117 -4.99 5.67 4.22
CA ALA A 117 -5.62 6.30 5.38
C ALA A 117 -6.14 7.72 5.07
N GLN A 118 -5.45 8.47 4.21
CA GLN A 118 -5.83 9.83 3.81
C GLN A 118 -6.62 9.88 2.50
N GLY A 119 -6.64 8.78 1.75
CA GLY A 119 -7.18 8.74 0.40
C GLY A 119 -6.16 9.20 -0.67
N GLY A 120 -6.52 9.04 -1.95
CA GLY A 120 -5.63 9.35 -3.08
C GLY A 120 -4.51 8.33 -3.30
N SER A 121 -4.55 7.20 -2.58
CA SER A 121 -3.52 6.15 -2.66
C SER A 121 -3.81 5.17 -3.80
N PRO A 122 -2.76 4.67 -4.50
CA PRO A 122 -2.92 3.52 -5.38
C PRO A 122 -3.14 2.24 -4.56
N ILE A 123 -3.89 1.31 -5.14
CA ILE A 123 -4.09 -0.05 -4.63
C ILE A 123 -3.82 -1.02 -5.78
N MET A 124 -2.78 -1.83 -5.68
CA MET A 124 -2.59 -2.95 -6.61
C MET A 124 -3.53 -4.08 -6.23
N ALA A 125 -4.23 -4.67 -7.19
CA ALA A 125 -5.25 -5.68 -6.92
C ALA A 125 -5.31 -6.78 -7.98
N LEU A 126 -5.37 -8.03 -7.52
CA LEU A 126 -5.59 -9.23 -8.31
C LEU A 126 -6.86 -9.93 -7.83
N GLY A 127 -7.81 -10.24 -8.71
CA GLY A 127 -9.07 -10.94 -8.38
C GLY A 127 -10.31 -10.08 -8.59
N ASP A 128 -11.26 -10.08 -7.66
CA ASP A 128 -12.54 -9.36 -7.78
C ASP A 128 -12.37 -7.85 -7.57
N ILE A 129 -12.22 -7.15 -8.68
CA ILE A 129 -12.08 -5.69 -8.69
C ILE A 129 -13.40 -4.98 -8.35
N ALA A 130 -14.54 -5.57 -8.65
CA ALA A 130 -15.84 -4.93 -8.37
C ALA A 130 -16.09 -4.81 -6.86
N LEU A 131 -15.75 -5.85 -6.08
CA LEU A 131 -15.79 -5.81 -4.63
C LEU A 131 -14.89 -4.70 -4.08
N LEU A 132 -13.63 -4.65 -4.55
CA LEU A 132 -12.66 -3.67 -4.08
C LEU A 132 -13.07 -2.23 -4.46
N SER A 133 -13.57 -2.02 -5.68
CA SER A 133 -14.08 -0.70 -6.10
C SER A 133 -15.24 -0.23 -5.22
N ALA A 134 -16.17 -1.12 -4.89
CA ALA A 134 -17.29 -0.79 -4.01
C ALA A 134 -16.87 -0.36 -2.59
N ILE A 135 -15.70 -0.84 -2.12
CA ILE A 135 -15.19 -0.54 -0.77
C ILE A 135 -14.27 0.70 -0.79
N PHE A 136 -13.41 0.85 -1.79
CA PHE A 136 -12.30 1.80 -1.75
C PHE A 136 -12.42 3.01 -2.67
N GLU A 137 -13.19 2.94 -3.76
CA GLU A 137 -13.38 4.07 -4.67
C GLU A 137 -14.55 4.99 -4.23
N PRO A 138 -14.54 6.26 -4.62
CA PRO A 138 -13.52 6.96 -5.41
C PRO A 138 -12.33 7.51 -4.61
N GLN A 139 -12.24 7.26 -3.30
CA GLN A 139 -11.22 7.86 -2.45
C GLN A 139 -9.80 7.35 -2.73
N ASN A 140 -9.68 6.12 -3.21
CA ASN A 140 -8.43 5.51 -3.64
C ASN A 140 -8.58 4.98 -5.06
N ARG A 141 -7.47 4.77 -5.75
CA ARG A 141 -7.49 4.25 -7.12
C ARG A 141 -6.99 2.82 -7.17
N ILE A 142 -7.81 1.93 -7.73
CA ILE A 142 -7.43 0.54 -7.94
C ILE A 142 -6.70 0.40 -9.27
N PHE A 143 -5.61 -0.35 -9.23
CA PHE A 143 -4.82 -0.79 -10.37
C PHE A 143 -5.01 -2.31 -10.50
N PRO A 144 -5.93 -2.76 -11.38
CA PRO A 144 -6.19 -4.18 -11.58
C PRO A 144 -5.01 -4.83 -12.28
N LEU A 145 -4.61 -6.00 -11.79
CA LEU A 145 -3.52 -6.79 -12.32
C LEU A 145 -4.07 -8.08 -12.91
N SER A 146 -3.43 -8.57 -13.96
CA SER A 146 -3.92 -9.71 -14.73
C SER A 146 -3.62 -11.06 -14.08
N ASP A 147 -2.45 -11.15 -13.42
CA ASP A 147 -1.97 -12.40 -12.83
C ASP A 147 -0.92 -12.16 -11.73
N GLN A 148 -0.46 -13.25 -11.14
CA GLN A 148 0.55 -13.24 -10.07
C GLN A 148 1.90 -12.69 -10.54
N ALA A 149 2.31 -12.96 -11.77
CA ALA A 149 3.58 -12.47 -12.30
C ALA A 149 3.57 -10.94 -12.47
N GLU A 150 2.45 -10.37 -12.90
CA GLU A 150 2.27 -8.94 -12.95
C GLU A 150 2.28 -8.31 -11.54
N LEU A 151 1.62 -8.95 -10.56
CA LEU A 151 1.68 -8.50 -9.17
C LEU A 151 3.12 -8.46 -8.63
N GLU A 152 3.91 -9.48 -8.89
CA GLU A 152 5.33 -9.55 -8.48
C GLU A 152 6.17 -8.45 -9.15
N ALA A 153 5.94 -8.19 -10.43
CA ALA A 153 6.60 -7.11 -11.15
C ALA A 153 6.26 -5.72 -10.56
N TYR A 154 4.99 -5.48 -10.24
CA TYR A 154 4.57 -4.25 -9.57
C TYR A 154 5.14 -4.12 -8.15
N LEU A 155 5.22 -5.23 -7.39
CA LEU A 155 5.86 -5.26 -6.07
C LEU A 155 7.35 -4.91 -6.13
N ALA A 156 8.06 -5.35 -7.16
CA ALA A 156 9.45 -4.93 -7.38
C ALA A 156 9.52 -3.45 -7.78
N ALA A 157 8.71 -3.03 -8.76
CA ALA A 157 8.77 -1.66 -9.29
C ALA A 157 8.40 -0.59 -8.26
N GLN A 158 7.44 -0.85 -7.35
CA GLN A 158 7.04 0.10 -6.31
C GLN A 158 8.18 0.44 -5.34
N ALA A 159 9.22 -0.41 -5.26
CA ALA A 159 10.38 -0.17 -4.41
C ALA A 159 11.11 1.14 -4.77
N VAL A 160 10.86 1.72 -5.96
CA VAL A 160 11.35 3.05 -6.37
C VAL A 160 10.95 4.16 -5.39
N LEU A 161 9.89 3.98 -4.60
CA LEU A 161 9.44 4.97 -3.63
C LEU A 161 10.53 5.31 -2.60
N SER A 162 11.27 4.31 -2.11
CA SER A 162 12.30 4.50 -1.08
C SER A 162 13.50 5.34 -1.60
N PRO A 163 14.14 5.02 -2.73
CA PRO A 163 15.20 5.87 -3.28
C PRO A 163 14.72 7.28 -3.65
N VAL A 164 13.49 7.46 -4.14
CA VAL A 164 12.94 8.81 -4.39
C VAL A 164 12.81 9.61 -3.09
N ALA A 165 12.29 9.01 -2.03
CA ALA A 165 12.21 9.64 -0.72
C ALA A 165 13.61 9.99 -0.18
N ARG A 166 14.60 9.12 -0.39
CA ARG A 166 16.00 9.35 -0.02
C ARG A 166 16.60 10.54 -0.79
N LEU A 167 16.36 10.65 -2.08
CA LEU A 167 16.83 11.79 -2.89
C LEU A 167 16.26 13.12 -2.36
N ILE A 168 15.00 13.16 -1.96
CA ILE A 168 14.39 14.35 -1.36
C ILE A 168 15.06 14.69 -0.02
N ALA A 169 15.28 13.69 0.84
CA ALA A 169 15.92 13.88 2.14
C ALA A 169 17.38 14.39 2.00
N ASP A 170 18.14 13.86 1.04
CA ASP A 170 19.50 14.29 0.77
C ASP A 170 19.55 15.71 0.21
N ALA A 171 18.63 16.07 -0.69
CA ALA A 171 18.51 17.43 -1.19
C ALA A 171 18.14 18.43 -0.09
N ALA A 172 17.22 18.03 0.83
CA ALA A 172 16.88 18.84 1.99
C ALA A 172 18.07 19.01 2.95
N SER A 173 18.83 17.97 3.19
CA SER A 173 20.05 18.02 4.02
C SER A 173 21.13 18.95 3.42
N TRP A 174 21.28 18.93 2.09
CA TRP A 174 22.18 19.84 1.39
C TRP A 174 21.70 21.29 1.47
N LEU A 175 20.38 21.54 1.43
CA LEU A 175 19.79 22.87 1.50
C LEU A 175 19.80 23.43 2.93
N ALA A 176 19.67 22.60 3.96
CA ALA A 176 19.51 22.98 5.35
C ALA A 176 20.47 24.05 5.86
N PRO A 177 21.80 23.98 5.62
CA PRO A 177 22.74 25.01 6.11
C PRO A 177 22.67 26.34 5.32
N GLN A 178 21.84 26.42 4.30
CA GLN A 178 21.76 27.57 3.39
C GLN A 178 20.45 28.36 3.57
N VAL A 179 19.59 27.96 4.51
CA VAL A 179 18.27 28.55 4.77
C VAL A 179 18.01 28.75 6.25
N ASP A 180 17.16 29.70 6.60
CA ASP A 180 16.80 29.97 8.00
C ASP A 180 15.84 28.93 8.60
N ASP A 181 15.01 28.30 7.76
CA ASP A 181 14.04 27.25 8.17
C ASP A 181 14.24 25.96 7.37
N PRO A 182 15.06 25.03 7.88
CA PRO A 182 15.30 23.74 7.24
C PRO A 182 14.06 22.84 7.13
N GLN A 183 13.10 22.97 8.07
CA GLN A 183 11.86 22.15 8.03
C GLN A 183 10.94 22.61 6.90
N ALA A 184 10.79 23.92 6.73
CA ALA A 184 10.06 24.48 5.59
C ALA A 184 10.73 24.13 4.25
N ALA A 185 12.06 24.06 4.21
CA ALA A 185 12.82 23.67 3.02
C ALA A 185 12.55 22.20 2.62
N GLU A 186 12.52 21.26 3.57
CA GLU A 186 12.15 19.86 3.29
C GLU A 186 10.70 19.76 2.80
N ALA A 187 9.77 20.41 3.50
CA ALA A 187 8.37 20.42 3.13
C ALA A 187 8.15 20.98 1.71
N PHE A 188 8.88 22.03 1.33
CA PHE A 188 8.86 22.59 -0.04
C PHE A 188 9.30 21.57 -1.08
N LEU A 189 10.43 20.88 -0.86
CA LEU A 189 10.96 19.89 -1.82
C LEU A 189 10.00 18.71 -1.99
N ARG A 190 9.46 18.20 -0.91
CA ARG A 190 8.48 17.12 -0.91
C ARG A 190 7.20 17.51 -1.65
N MET A 191 6.67 18.71 -1.38
CA MET A 191 5.50 19.25 -2.07
C MET A 191 5.76 19.46 -3.55
N LEU A 192 6.89 20.07 -3.91
CA LEU A 192 7.29 20.29 -5.30
C LEU A 192 7.29 19.01 -6.11
N VAL A 193 7.94 17.97 -5.60
CA VAL A 193 8.04 16.67 -6.30
C VAL A 193 6.68 16.00 -6.41
N SER A 194 5.94 15.89 -5.29
CA SER A 194 4.66 15.18 -5.26
C SER A 194 3.61 15.83 -6.17
N THR A 195 3.45 17.15 -6.12
CA THR A 195 2.46 17.86 -6.95
C THR A 195 2.83 17.85 -8.43
N SER A 196 4.13 17.95 -8.75
CA SER A 196 4.60 17.89 -10.13
C SER A 196 4.35 16.51 -10.76
N LEU A 197 4.64 15.43 -10.03
CA LEU A 197 4.39 14.06 -10.50
C LEU A 197 2.89 13.74 -10.57
N ALA A 198 2.06 14.34 -9.72
CA ALA A 198 0.61 14.16 -9.76
C ALA A 198 -0.05 14.83 -10.98
N SER A 199 0.59 15.88 -11.54
CA SER A 199 0.00 16.70 -12.60
C SER A 199 0.24 16.18 -14.01
N SER A 200 1.25 15.32 -14.23
CA SER A 200 1.61 14.84 -15.57
C SER A 200 2.41 13.52 -15.51
N SER A 201 2.54 12.84 -16.65
CA SER A 201 3.43 11.67 -16.72
C SER A 201 4.89 12.08 -16.48
N ALA A 202 5.68 11.16 -15.92
CA ALA A 202 7.10 11.39 -15.63
C ALA A 202 7.88 11.85 -16.89
N GLU A 203 7.59 11.23 -18.03
CA GLU A 203 8.24 11.59 -19.30
C GLU A 203 7.90 13.04 -19.75
N THR A 204 6.63 13.43 -19.61
CA THR A 204 6.18 14.79 -19.93
C THR A 204 6.84 15.82 -19.00
N LEU A 205 6.92 15.49 -17.71
CA LEU A 205 7.59 16.34 -16.73
C LEU A 205 9.09 16.49 -17.03
N ILE A 206 9.80 15.41 -17.35
CA ILE A 206 11.22 15.45 -17.74
C ILE A 206 11.42 16.36 -18.96
N LYS A 207 10.56 16.26 -19.98
CA LYS A 207 10.64 17.15 -21.16
C LYS A 207 10.42 18.61 -20.79
N ALA A 208 9.43 18.91 -19.94
CA ALA A 208 9.16 20.27 -19.48
C ALA A 208 10.30 20.86 -18.65
N LEU A 209 11.01 20.06 -17.89
CA LEU A 209 12.15 20.45 -17.06
C LEU A 209 13.49 20.46 -17.82
N ASN A 210 13.48 20.24 -19.14
CA ASN A 210 14.70 20.10 -19.95
C ASN A 210 15.17 21.41 -20.62
N THR A 211 14.97 22.54 -19.95
CA THR A 211 15.50 23.82 -20.43
C THR A 211 17.04 23.76 -20.54
N PRO A 212 17.63 24.05 -21.72
CA PRO A 212 19.08 24.00 -21.92
C PRO A 212 19.84 24.84 -20.89
N GLY A 213 20.79 24.22 -20.16
CA GLY A 213 21.59 24.88 -19.12
C GLY A 213 20.86 25.15 -17.80
N GLY A 214 19.57 24.86 -17.70
CA GLY A 214 18.76 25.01 -16.48
C GLY A 214 19.16 24.01 -15.35
N TYR A 215 18.87 24.38 -14.12
CA TYR A 215 19.26 23.58 -12.93
C TYR A 215 18.74 22.13 -13.00
N ASN A 216 17.48 21.92 -13.37
CA ASN A 216 16.89 20.58 -13.46
C ASN A 216 17.60 19.71 -14.50
N GLN A 217 17.87 20.26 -15.71
CA GLN A 217 18.59 19.53 -16.75
C GLN A 217 20.01 19.17 -16.30
N ARG A 218 20.75 20.14 -15.76
CA ARG A 218 22.16 19.96 -15.35
C ARG A 218 22.27 18.90 -14.26
N LEU A 219 21.43 18.94 -13.22
CA LEU A 219 21.46 17.95 -12.15
C LEU A 219 21.11 16.57 -12.68
N ARG A 220 20.03 16.44 -13.47
CA ARG A 220 19.61 15.17 -14.06
C ARG A 220 20.73 14.54 -14.90
N LEU A 221 21.32 15.31 -15.84
CA LEU A 221 22.40 14.81 -16.70
C LEU A 221 23.64 14.41 -15.90
N HIS A 222 23.96 15.13 -14.82
CA HIS A 222 25.04 14.75 -13.91
C HIS A 222 24.77 13.38 -13.27
N MET A 223 23.58 13.15 -12.69
CA MET A 223 23.23 11.90 -12.06
C MET A 223 23.14 10.72 -13.06
N GLU A 224 22.60 10.96 -14.24
CA GLU A 224 22.58 9.98 -15.34
C GLU A 224 24.00 9.57 -15.75
N GLY A 225 24.91 10.55 -15.83
CA GLY A 225 26.33 10.30 -16.10
C GLY A 225 27.07 9.54 -15.00
N CYS A 226 26.54 9.57 -13.76
CA CYS A 226 27.05 8.80 -12.62
C CYS A 226 26.44 7.39 -12.49
N GLY A 227 25.58 6.98 -13.42
CA GLY A 227 25.04 5.62 -13.47
C GLY A 227 23.65 5.43 -12.87
N LEU A 228 22.92 6.53 -12.54
CA LEU A 228 21.59 6.45 -11.91
C LEU A 228 20.66 5.42 -12.58
N ARG A 229 20.64 5.39 -13.92
CA ARG A 229 19.77 4.48 -14.66
C ARG A 229 20.18 3.02 -14.51
N SER A 230 21.47 2.73 -14.69
CA SER A 230 22.00 1.38 -14.61
C SER A 230 21.85 0.79 -13.20
N ASP A 231 22.05 1.62 -12.17
CA ASP A 231 21.92 1.21 -10.78
C ASP A 231 20.45 0.90 -10.43
N LEU A 232 19.51 1.73 -10.92
CA LEU A 232 18.08 1.47 -10.75
C LEU A 232 17.65 0.18 -11.45
N GLU A 233 18.03 -0.01 -12.72
CA GLU A 233 17.68 -1.20 -13.51
C GLU A 233 18.27 -2.48 -12.87
N SER A 234 19.50 -2.42 -12.40
CA SER A 234 20.15 -3.52 -11.67
C SER A 234 19.44 -3.82 -10.35
N GLY A 235 19.10 -2.79 -9.57
CA GLY A 235 18.39 -2.94 -8.31
C GLY A 235 17.02 -3.58 -8.50
N LEU A 236 16.21 -3.07 -9.44
CA LEU A 236 14.88 -3.62 -9.75
C LEU A 236 14.98 -5.08 -10.23
N SER A 237 15.95 -5.40 -11.08
CA SER A 237 16.17 -6.77 -11.57
C SER A 237 16.54 -7.73 -10.43
N SER A 238 17.24 -7.28 -9.41
CA SER A 238 17.56 -8.09 -8.24
C SER A 238 16.36 -8.41 -7.35
N LEU A 239 15.34 -7.55 -7.36
CA LEU A 239 14.09 -7.73 -6.62
C LEU A 239 13.07 -8.63 -7.34
N HIS A 240 13.26 -8.84 -8.65
CA HIS A 240 12.38 -9.65 -9.48
C HIS A 240 13.19 -10.72 -10.22
N PRO A 241 13.65 -11.78 -9.55
CA PRO A 241 14.57 -12.78 -10.10
C PRO A 241 13.95 -13.77 -11.10
N GLY A 242 12.80 -13.47 -11.67
CA GLY A 242 11.98 -14.41 -12.45
C GLY A 242 11.89 -14.16 -13.96
N ARG A 243 12.80 -13.42 -14.60
CA ARG A 243 12.90 -13.33 -16.06
C ARG A 243 14.30 -13.55 -16.58
#